data_3edd815487403f5039c127feb2fefcc1
#
_entry.id   3edd815487403f5039c127feb2fefcc1
#
_cell.length_a   1.000
_cell.length_b   1.000
_cell.length_c   1.000
_cell.angle_alpha   90.00
_cell.angle_beta   90.00
_cell.angle_gamma   90.00
#
_symmetry.space_group_name_H-M   'P 1'
#
loop_
_entity.id
_entity.type
_entity.pdbx_description
1 polymer ?
#
loop_
_entity_poly.entity_id
_entity_poly.type
_entity_poly.pdbx_seq_one_letter_code
_entity_poly.pdbx_strand_id
1 'polypeptide(L)'
;MRTNQSIGRSLLAFAIVSIFGAVTEVVAQSQNQAPLYQVDPDWPKPLPNRWLVGAVVGVAVDSKDHVWIVHRPATLQPNETRAIWRAAPPVIEFDPEGNVVSAWGGPGNGYDWPDLEHGIHVDADDHVWLGGGGAEDAQILKFTRDGEFVMQIGQKGQNGGSNDTENLGGAAH
;
A
#
# COMPACT_ATOMS: atom_id res chain seq x y z
N MET A 1 -35.27 102.07 -14.33
CA MET A 1 -36.15 100.97 -14.71
C MET A 1 -35.40 99.93 -15.41
N ARG A 2 -35.56 98.74 -15.05
CA ARG A 2 -34.92 97.44 -15.50
C ARG A 2 -33.53 97.20 -14.89
N THR A 3 -33.63 96.50 -13.81
CA THR A 3 -32.53 95.79 -13.12
C THR A 3 -32.17 94.57 -13.91
N ASN A 4 -30.90 94.42 -14.26
CA ASN A 4 -30.37 93.21 -14.86
C ASN A 4 -29.53 92.49 -13.77
N GLN A 5 -30.04 91.42 -13.29
CA GLN A 5 -29.31 90.51 -12.40
C GLN A 5 -28.45 89.56 -13.27
N SER A 6 -27.16 89.62 -13.08
CA SER A 6 -26.23 88.66 -13.66
C SER A 6 -26.12 87.46 -12.72
N ILE A 7 -26.51 86.32 -13.28
CA ILE A 7 -26.43 85.03 -12.56
C ILE A 7 -25.00 84.48 -12.73
N GLY A 8 -24.27 84.48 -11.62
CA GLY A 8 -22.96 83.82 -11.56
C GLY A 8 -23.13 82.33 -11.59
N ARG A 9 -22.59 81.72 -12.59
CA ARG A 9 -22.46 80.22 -12.72
C ARG A 9 -21.26 79.79 -11.94
N SER A 10 -21.49 79.27 -10.73
CA SER A 10 -20.48 78.51 -9.99
C SER A 10 -20.32 77.12 -10.64
N LEU A 11 -19.19 76.85 -11.20
CA LEU A 11 -18.80 75.54 -11.67
C LEU A 11 -18.32 74.73 -10.44
N LEU A 12 -19.17 73.81 -9.97
CA LEU A 12 -18.75 72.78 -9.01
C LEU A 12 -17.97 71.70 -9.78
N ALA A 13 -16.68 71.69 -9.61
CA ALA A 13 -15.86 70.60 -10.08
C ALA A 13 -16.04 69.38 -9.17
N PHE A 14 -16.75 68.37 -9.61
CA PHE A 14 -16.79 67.05 -8.95
C PHE A 14 -15.51 66.35 -9.24
N ALA A 15 -14.63 66.27 -8.27
CA ALA A 15 -13.49 65.37 -8.29
C ALA A 15 -13.97 63.95 -8.01
N ILE A 16 -14.09 63.11 -9.04
CA ILE A 16 -14.33 61.68 -8.90
C ILE A 16 -13.00 61.06 -8.48
N VAL A 17 -12.86 60.80 -7.21
CA VAL A 17 -11.76 59.96 -6.70
C VAL A 17 -12.10 58.50 -7.02
N SER A 18 -11.57 58.00 -8.10
CA SER A 18 -11.63 56.57 -8.43
C SER A 18 -10.70 55.83 -7.48
N ILE A 19 -11.28 55.27 -6.41
CA ILE A 19 -10.58 54.30 -5.57
C ILE A 19 -10.51 52.97 -6.35
N PHE A 20 -9.41 52.78 -7.05
CA PHE A 20 -9.05 51.44 -7.54
C PHE A 20 -8.68 50.59 -6.35
N GLY A 21 -9.65 49.88 -5.80
CA GLY A 21 -9.41 48.83 -4.84
C GLY A 21 -8.66 47.72 -5.56
N ALA A 22 -7.35 47.62 -5.33
CA ALA A 22 -6.59 46.45 -5.70
C ALA A 22 -7.14 45.28 -4.91
N VAL A 23 -7.99 44.47 -5.54
CA VAL A 23 -8.36 43.13 -5.04
C VAL A 23 -7.12 42.30 -5.19
N THR A 24 -6.30 42.24 -4.16
CA THR A 24 -5.27 41.20 -4.05
C THR A 24 -6.00 39.89 -3.86
N GLU A 25 -6.16 39.13 -4.95
CA GLU A 25 -6.49 37.71 -4.86
C GLU A 25 -5.38 37.06 -4.04
N VAL A 26 -5.67 36.83 -2.77
CA VAL A 26 -4.89 35.90 -1.97
C VAL A 26 -5.13 34.52 -2.58
N VAL A 27 -4.32 34.16 -3.55
CA VAL A 27 -4.20 32.77 -3.99
C VAL A 27 -3.73 32.02 -2.75
N ALA A 28 -4.68 31.41 -2.05
CA ALA A 28 -4.37 30.43 -1.02
C ALA A 28 -3.55 29.34 -1.72
N GLN A 29 -2.24 29.43 -1.62
CA GLN A 29 -1.37 28.31 -1.95
C GLN A 29 -1.82 27.20 -1.01
N SER A 30 -2.55 26.25 -1.56
CA SER A 30 -2.75 24.93 -0.94
C SER A 30 -1.35 24.43 -0.65
N GLN A 31 -0.89 24.64 0.56
CA GLN A 31 0.35 24.05 1.00
C GLN A 31 0.11 22.55 0.93
N ASN A 32 0.75 21.92 -0.06
CA ASN A 32 0.82 20.47 -0.17
C ASN A 32 1.70 20.01 0.99
N GLN A 33 1.15 20.09 2.22
CA GLN A 33 1.82 19.52 3.37
C GLN A 33 1.84 18.01 3.15
N ALA A 34 3.04 17.45 3.18
CA ALA A 34 3.18 16.00 3.18
C ALA A 34 2.30 15.44 4.31
N PRO A 35 1.57 14.35 4.05
CA PRO A 35 0.74 13.74 5.08
C PRO A 35 1.59 13.38 6.30
N LEU A 36 1.11 13.73 7.47
CA LEU A 36 1.73 13.32 8.73
C LEU A 36 1.23 11.92 9.07
N TYR A 37 2.14 10.97 9.11
CA TYR A 37 1.84 9.61 9.51
C TYR A 37 2.16 9.41 10.99
N GLN A 38 1.27 8.74 11.68
CA GLN A 38 1.46 8.30 13.05
C GLN A 38 1.28 6.79 13.10
N VAL A 39 2.15 6.12 13.83
CA VAL A 39 1.99 4.67 14.08
C VAL A 39 0.73 4.48 14.94
N ASP A 40 -0.16 3.61 14.49
CA ASP A 40 -1.28 3.14 15.30
C ASP A 40 -0.79 1.95 16.15
N PRO A 41 -0.69 2.11 17.48
CA PRO A 41 -0.21 1.04 18.35
C PRO A 41 -1.20 -0.12 18.49
N ASP A 42 -2.46 0.08 18.11
CA ASP A 42 -3.53 -0.90 18.19
C ASP A 42 -3.78 -1.65 16.87
N TRP A 43 -2.94 -1.38 15.85
CA TRP A 43 -2.98 -2.07 14.57
C TRP A 43 -1.69 -2.89 14.34
N PRO A 44 -1.77 -4.17 13.92
CA PRO A 44 -2.96 -5.00 13.80
C PRO A 44 -3.52 -5.45 15.16
N LYS A 45 -4.76 -5.94 15.17
CA LYS A 45 -5.36 -6.52 16.37
C LYS A 45 -4.62 -7.82 16.76
N PRO A 46 -4.72 -8.26 18.02
CA PRO A 46 -4.12 -9.52 18.43
C PRO A 46 -4.52 -10.67 17.52
N LEU A 47 -3.52 -11.42 17.05
CA LEU A 47 -3.75 -12.52 16.12
C LEU A 47 -4.58 -13.65 16.77
N PRO A 48 -5.51 -14.27 16.01
CA PRO A 48 -6.28 -15.40 16.49
C PRO A 48 -5.38 -16.63 16.72
N ASN A 49 -5.94 -17.67 17.31
CA ASN A 49 -5.29 -18.97 17.46
C ASN A 49 -3.92 -18.94 18.17
N ARG A 50 -3.60 -17.85 18.86
CA ARG A 50 -2.29 -17.62 19.48
C ARG A 50 -1.15 -17.70 18.47
N TRP A 51 -1.40 -17.17 17.28
CA TRP A 51 -0.41 -17.10 16.23
C TRP A 51 0.68 -16.07 16.55
N LEU A 52 1.87 -16.40 16.08
CA LEU A 52 3.02 -15.51 16.05
C LEU A 52 3.45 -15.31 14.59
N VAL A 53 3.82 -14.09 14.28
CA VAL A 53 4.38 -13.71 12.98
C VAL A 53 5.91 -13.75 13.09
N GLY A 54 6.54 -14.44 12.17
CA GLY A 54 7.98 -14.35 11.98
C GLY A 54 8.39 -13.06 11.26
N ALA A 55 9.57 -13.04 10.65
CA ALA A 55 10.03 -11.88 9.88
C ALA A 55 9.05 -11.60 8.73
N VAL A 56 8.40 -10.44 8.75
CA VAL A 56 7.57 -9.94 7.63
C VAL A 56 8.51 -9.47 6.53
N VAL A 57 8.33 -10.00 5.33
CA VAL A 57 9.24 -9.79 4.20
C VAL A 57 8.54 -9.21 2.96
N GLY A 58 7.24 -9.09 3.00
CA GLY A 58 6.46 -8.45 1.96
C GLY A 58 5.14 -7.93 2.48
N VAL A 59 4.69 -6.82 1.91
CA VAL A 59 3.41 -6.17 2.20
C VAL A 59 2.77 -5.74 0.90
N ALA A 60 1.47 -5.98 0.76
CA ALA A 60 0.64 -5.46 -0.33
C ALA A 60 -0.66 -4.89 0.24
N VAL A 61 -1.30 -4.01 -0.52
CA VAL A 61 -2.63 -3.48 -0.19
C VAL A 61 -3.53 -3.72 -1.39
N ASP A 62 -4.72 -4.25 -1.16
CA ASP A 62 -5.70 -4.51 -2.21
C ASP A 62 -6.66 -3.33 -2.43
N SER A 63 -7.59 -3.50 -3.38
CA SER A 63 -8.58 -2.48 -3.73
C SER A 63 -9.64 -2.17 -2.66
N LYS A 64 -9.65 -2.96 -1.58
CA LYS A 64 -10.55 -2.82 -0.42
C LYS A 64 -9.83 -2.25 0.81
N ASP A 65 -8.58 -1.77 0.61
CA ASP A 65 -7.67 -1.32 1.67
C ASP A 65 -7.30 -2.42 2.68
N HIS A 66 -7.45 -3.70 2.29
CA HIS A 66 -6.94 -4.80 3.11
C HIS A 66 -5.43 -4.89 2.97
N VAL A 67 -4.76 -5.11 4.08
CA VAL A 67 -3.30 -5.25 4.14
C VAL A 67 -2.95 -6.74 4.12
N TRP A 68 -2.15 -7.11 3.15
CA TRP A 68 -1.62 -8.44 2.99
C TRP A 68 -0.16 -8.48 3.40
N ILE A 69 0.23 -9.47 4.16
CA ILE A 69 1.63 -9.72 4.47
C ILE A 69 2.04 -11.12 4.05
N VAL A 70 3.30 -11.26 3.67
CA VAL A 70 3.98 -12.55 3.68
C VAL A 70 5.09 -12.50 4.72
N HIS A 71 5.18 -13.52 5.55
CA HIS A 71 6.20 -13.62 6.56
C HIS A 71 6.88 -15.00 6.52
N ARG A 72 8.02 -15.10 7.17
CA ARG A 72 8.82 -16.33 7.28
C ARG A 72 8.55 -17.02 8.61
N PRO A 73 7.67 -18.03 8.68
CA PRO A 73 7.42 -18.78 9.93
C PRO A 73 8.68 -19.43 10.50
N ALA A 74 9.60 -19.85 9.63
CA ALA A 74 10.86 -20.47 10.01
C ALA A 74 11.84 -19.57 10.78
N THR A 75 11.60 -18.26 10.82
CA THR A 75 12.42 -17.32 11.60
C THR A 75 12.05 -17.30 13.09
N LEU A 76 10.90 -17.87 13.46
CA LEU A 76 10.51 -18.01 14.86
C LEU A 76 11.38 -19.04 15.56
N GLN A 77 11.89 -18.67 16.73
CA GLN A 77 12.75 -19.55 17.50
C GLN A 77 11.91 -20.62 18.24
N PRO A 78 12.47 -21.79 18.51
CA PRO A 78 11.76 -22.88 19.22
C PRO A 78 11.24 -22.47 20.61
N ASN A 79 11.80 -21.46 21.23
CA ASN A 79 11.34 -20.94 22.51
C ASN A 79 10.13 -19.99 22.39
N GLU A 80 9.87 -19.45 21.22
CA GLU A 80 8.73 -18.57 20.94
C GLU A 80 7.47 -19.38 20.65
N THR A 81 7.60 -20.50 19.95
CA THR A 81 6.49 -21.38 19.57
C THR A 81 6.24 -22.52 20.57
N ARG A 82 6.48 -22.24 21.87
CA ARG A 82 6.28 -23.24 22.91
C ARG A 82 4.81 -23.36 23.35
N ALA A 83 4.44 -24.60 23.71
CA ALA A 83 3.19 -24.97 24.37
C ALA A 83 1.92 -24.52 23.62
N ILE A 84 1.55 -23.25 23.73
CA ILE A 84 0.27 -22.73 23.24
C ILE A 84 0.43 -21.78 22.03
N TRP A 85 1.64 -21.26 21.78
CA TRP A 85 1.90 -20.37 20.67
C TRP A 85 2.32 -21.14 19.43
N ARG A 86 1.89 -20.67 18.27
CA ARG A 86 2.17 -21.30 16.97
C ARG A 86 2.56 -20.26 15.96
N ALA A 87 3.40 -20.64 15.00
CA ALA A 87 3.60 -19.84 13.82
C ALA A 87 2.28 -19.66 13.07
N ALA A 88 1.99 -18.46 12.63
CA ALA A 88 0.89 -18.20 11.70
C ALA A 88 1.20 -18.83 10.32
N PRO A 89 0.17 -19.07 9.48
CA PRO A 89 0.39 -19.34 8.06
C PRO A 89 1.19 -18.22 7.39
N PRO A 90 2.01 -18.52 6.37
CA PRO A 90 2.92 -17.54 5.75
C PRO A 90 2.24 -16.29 5.18
N VAL A 91 1.03 -16.41 4.66
CA VAL A 91 0.24 -15.30 4.11
C VAL A 91 -0.88 -14.97 5.08
N ILE A 92 -1.02 -13.68 5.39
CA ILE A 92 -2.10 -13.17 6.27
C ILE A 92 -2.71 -11.95 5.61
N GLU A 93 -4.03 -11.89 5.61
CA GLU A 93 -4.84 -10.77 5.20
C GLU A 93 -5.47 -10.11 6.43
N PHE A 94 -5.34 -8.79 6.51
CA PHE A 94 -5.98 -7.96 7.53
C PHE A 94 -6.98 -7.01 6.89
N ASP A 95 -8.12 -6.81 7.53
CA ASP A 95 -9.01 -5.70 7.17
C ASP A 95 -8.41 -4.34 7.60
N PRO A 96 -8.99 -3.21 7.16
CA PRO A 96 -8.53 -1.89 7.56
C PRO A 96 -8.51 -1.66 9.08
N GLU A 97 -9.38 -2.34 9.82
CA GLU A 97 -9.45 -2.28 11.29
C GLU A 97 -8.37 -3.13 11.97
N GLY A 98 -7.60 -3.92 11.20
CA GLY A 98 -6.52 -4.77 11.68
C GLY A 98 -6.93 -6.16 12.14
N ASN A 99 -8.15 -6.60 11.85
CA ASN A 99 -8.56 -7.97 12.12
C ASN A 99 -8.03 -8.92 11.04
N VAL A 100 -7.64 -10.12 11.43
CA VAL A 100 -7.30 -11.17 10.46
C VAL A 100 -8.56 -11.65 9.75
N VAL A 101 -8.59 -11.48 8.43
CA VAL A 101 -9.68 -11.92 7.55
C VAL A 101 -9.38 -13.32 7.00
N SER A 102 -8.14 -13.54 6.58
CA SER A 102 -7.70 -14.81 5.99
C SER A 102 -6.24 -15.09 6.35
N ALA A 103 -5.88 -16.37 6.41
CA ALA A 103 -4.49 -16.77 6.57
C ALA A 103 -4.28 -18.18 6.00
N TRP A 104 -3.28 -18.31 5.10
CA TRP A 104 -3.01 -19.54 4.38
C TRP A 104 -1.55 -19.60 3.89
N GLY A 105 -1.20 -20.64 3.13
CA GLY A 105 0.09 -20.81 2.48
C GLY A 105 0.96 -21.89 3.13
N GLY A 106 2.11 -22.05 2.54
CA GLY A 106 3.03 -23.13 2.84
C GLY A 106 3.07 -24.21 1.75
N PRO A 107 3.93 -25.23 1.90
CA PRO A 107 4.01 -26.32 0.94
C PRO A 107 2.68 -27.01 0.69
N GLY A 108 2.38 -27.30 -0.57
CA GLY A 108 1.13 -27.91 -1.00
C GLY A 108 1.31 -28.79 -2.24
N ASN A 109 0.20 -29.16 -2.86
CA ASN A 109 0.21 -30.00 -4.05
C ASN A 109 0.11 -29.15 -5.32
N GLY A 110 0.92 -29.48 -6.31
CA GLY A 110 0.85 -28.88 -7.65
C GLY A 110 1.65 -27.60 -7.84
N TYR A 111 2.39 -27.18 -6.83
CA TYR A 111 3.30 -26.04 -6.90
C TYR A 111 4.52 -26.19 -5.98
N ASP A 112 5.55 -25.42 -6.27
CA ASP A 112 6.78 -25.37 -5.48
C ASP A 112 6.75 -24.15 -4.56
N TRP A 113 6.45 -24.36 -3.27
CA TRP A 113 6.51 -23.27 -2.29
C TRP A 113 7.95 -22.75 -2.16
N PRO A 114 8.19 -21.42 -2.08
CA PRO A 114 9.51 -20.85 -1.92
C PRO A 114 10.22 -21.39 -0.67
N ASP A 115 11.53 -21.62 -0.79
CA ASP A 115 12.38 -21.94 0.38
C ASP A 115 12.55 -20.71 1.27
N LEU A 116 12.52 -19.54 0.67
CA LEU A 116 12.67 -18.27 1.35
C LEU A 116 11.63 -17.28 0.83
N GLU A 117 10.50 -17.19 1.49
CA GLU A 117 9.45 -16.22 1.13
C GLU A 117 10.04 -14.82 1.05
N HIS A 118 9.64 -14.02 0.03
CA HIS A 118 10.18 -12.67 -0.14
C HIS A 118 9.14 -11.65 -0.56
N GLY A 119 8.42 -11.86 -1.65
CA GLY A 119 7.51 -10.86 -2.22
C GLY A 119 6.06 -11.31 -2.21
N ILE A 120 5.15 -10.34 -2.07
CA ILE A 120 3.70 -10.51 -2.23
C ILE A 120 3.13 -9.35 -3.05
N HIS A 121 2.20 -9.65 -3.94
CA HIS A 121 1.41 -8.68 -4.67
C HIS A 121 -0.02 -9.17 -4.82
N VAL A 122 -0.99 -8.26 -4.73
CA VAL A 122 -2.40 -8.56 -5.01
C VAL A 122 -2.79 -7.82 -6.28
N ASP A 123 -3.25 -8.56 -7.30
CA ASP A 123 -3.64 -7.99 -8.58
C ASP A 123 -5.08 -7.43 -8.55
N ALA A 124 -5.47 -6.75 -9.62
CA ALA A 124 -6.77 -6.11 -9.73
C ALA A 124 -7.96 -7.11 -9.75
N ASP A 125 -7.68 -8.39 -9.98
CA ASP A 125 -8.66 -9.48 -9.97
C ASP A 125 -8.67 -10.22 -8.62
N ASP A 126 -8.08 -9.64 -7.59
CA ASP A 126 -7.95 -10.20 -6.22
C ASP A 126 -7.12 -11.51 -6.16
N HIS A 127 -6.22 -11.75 -7.13
CA HIS A 127 -5.28 -12.86 -7.00
C HIS A 127 -4.01 -12.44 -6.26
N VAL A 128 -3.48 -13.37 -5.50
CA VAL A 128 -2.26 -13.16 -4.71
C VAL A 128 -1.08 -13.82 -5.41
N TRP A 129 -0.05 -13.02 -5.68
CA TRP A 129 1.19 -13.44 -6.29
C TRP A 129 2.29 -13.48 -5.25
N LEU A 130 3.03 -14.56 -5.23
CA LEU A 130 4.11 -14.80 -4.27
C LEU A 130 5.41 -15.14 -5.00
N GLY A 131 6.50 -14.56 -4.53
CA GLY A 131 7.85 -14.88 -4.99
C GLY A 131 8.77 -15.25 -3.84
N GLY A 132 9.81 -16.00 -4.15
CA GLY A 132 10.86 -16.38 -3.23
C GLY A 132 12.18 -15.64 -3.50
N GLY A 133 13.05 -15.57 -2.50
CA GLY A 133 14.41 -15.00 -2.59
C GLY A 133 15.51 -16.03 -2.30
N GLY A 134 15.17 -17.30 -2.20
CA GLY A 134 16.15 -18.39 -2.04
C GLY A 134 16.94 -18.66 -3.34
N ALA A 135 18.10 -19.27 -3.20
CA ALA A 135 18.97 -19.58 -4.35
C ALA A 135 18.29 -20.50 -5.39
N GLU A 136 17.38 -21.34 -4.94
CA GLU A 136 16.62 -22.27 -5.78
C GLU A 136 15.22 -21.74 -6.14
N ASP A 137 14.82 -20.58 -5.58
CA ASP A 137 13.51 -19.99 -5.84
C ASP A 137 13.51 -19.28 -7.20
N ALA A 138 13.15 -20.01 -8.24
CA ALA A 138 13.06 -19.54 -9.63
C ALA A 138 11.63 -19.60 -10.16
N GLN A 139 10.66 -19.46 -9.26
CA GLN A 139 9.23 -19.48 -9.58
C GLN A 139 8.48 -18.32 -8.93
N ILE A 140 7.38 -17.96 -9.57
CA ILE A 140 6.33 -17.09 -9.00
C ILE A 140 5.04 -17.90 -8.97
N LEU A 141 4.35 -17.84 -7.84
CA LEU A 141 3.10 -18.55 -7.61
C LEU A 141 1.93 -17.57 -7.65
N LYS A 142 0.83 -17.98 -8.26
CA LYS A 142 -0.45 -17.28 -8.24
C LYS A 142 -1.49 -18.10 -7.52
N PHE A 143 -2.20 -17.47 -6.61
CA PHE A 143 -3.31 -18.05 -5.84
C PHE A 143 -4.56 -17.19 -5.97
N THR A 144 -5.71 -17.80 -5.70
CA THR A 144 -6.93 -17.02 -5.40
C THR A 144 -6.75 -16.32 -4.06
N ARG A 145 -7.63 -15.37 -3.75
CA ARG A 145 -7.69 -14.70 -2.46
C ARG A 145 -7.74 -15.68 -1.28
N ASP A 146 -8.43 -16.79 -1.45
CA ASP A 146 -8.63 -17.82 -0.42
C ASP A 146 -7.49 -18.84 -0.34
N GLY A 147 -6.43 -18.66 -1.14
CA GLY A 147 -5.24 -19.52 -1.13
C GLY A 147 -5.34 -20.78 -1.99
N GLU A 148 -6.29 -20.86 -2.93
CA GLU A 148 -6.33 -21.93 -3.90
C GLU A 148 -5.29 -21.67 -5.01
N PHE A 149 -4.47 -22.67 -5.32
CA PHE A 149 -3.43 -22.55 -6.34
C PHE A 149 -4.05 -22.38 -7.74
N VAL A 150 -3.57 -21.38 -8.46
CA VAL A 150 -4.01 -21.05 -9.82
C VAL A 150 -2.96 -21.45 -10.85
N MET A 151 -1.72 -20.94 -10.67
CA MET A 151 -0.63 -21.25 -11.62
C MET A 151 0.75 -20.95 -11.00
N GLN A 152 1.75 -21.53 -11.62
CA GLN A 152 3.17 -21.26 -11.36
C GLN A 152 3.85 -20.82 -12.66
N ILE A 153 4.68 -19.76 -12.56
CA ILE A 153 5.58 -19.32 -13.63
C ILE A 153 6.99 -19.65 -13.19
N GLY A 154 7.77 -20.28 -14.05
CA GLY A 154 9.09 -20.79 -13.70
C GLY A 154 9.04 -22.08 -12.90
N GLN A 155 10.21 -22.58 -12.54
CA GLN A 155 10.36 -23.87 -11.86
C GLN A 155 11.49 -23.79 -10.84
N LYS A 156 11.23 -24.29 -9.64
CA LYS A 156 12.22 -24.33 -8.57
C LYS A 156 13.49 -25.06 -9.01
N GLY A 157 14.64 -24.49 -8.69
CA GLY A 157 15.95 -25.02 -9.06
C GLY A 157 16.35 -24.84 -10.52
N GLN A 158 15.49 -24.25 -11.35
CA GLN A 158 15.79 -23.98 -12.76
C GLN A 158 15.92 -22.49 -13.00
N ASN A 159 17.11 -21.95 -12.78
CA ASN A 159 17.42 -20.57 -13.08
C ASN A 159 18.49 -20.49 -14.19
N GLY A 160 18.08 -20.08 -15.38
CA GLY A 160 18.95 -19.91 -16.55
C GLY A 160 19.67 -18.55 -16.60
N GLY A 161 19.53 -17.74 -15.55
CA GLY A 161 20.07 -16.39 -15.48
C GLY A 161 19.10 -15.30 -15.99
N SER A 162 19.55 -14.07 -16.05
CA SER A 162 18.71 -12.89 -16.31
C SER A 162 18.07 -12.84 -17.71
N ASN A 163 18.51 -13.66 -18.64
CA ASN A 163 17.96 -13.74 -20.01
C ASN A 163 17.03 -14.95 -20.21
N ASP A 164 16.79 -15.73 -19.17
CA ASP A 164 15.86 -16.84 -19.23
C ASP A 164 14.43 -16.32 -19.14
N THR A 165 13.63 -16.57 -20.20
CA THR A 165 12.23 -16.15 -20.25
C THR A 165 11.27 -17.24 -19.75
N GLU A 166 11.77 -18.43 -19.51
CA GLU A 166 10.98 -19.56 -19.01
C GLU A 166 11.14 -19.79 -17.50
N ASN A 167 12.34 -19.44 -16.98
CA ASN A 167 12.66 -19.60 -15.58
C ASN A 167 13.17 -18.30 -14.99
N LEU A 168 12.57 -17.86 -13.90
CA LEU A 168 12.84 -16.56 -13.29
C LEU A 168 14.03 -16.68 -12.32
N GLY A 169 15.24 -16.75 -12.88
CA GLY A 169 16.45 -16.84 -12.07
C GLY A 169 16.60 -15.71 -11.08
N GLY A 170 16.48 -15.98 -9.77
CA GLY A 170 16.64 -15.00 -8.72
C GLY A 170 15.66 -13.83 -8.79
N ALA A 171 14.51 -14.03 -9.37
CA ALA A 171 13.57 -12.97 -9.80
C ALA A 171 12.76 -12.31 -8.69
N ALA A 172 13.04 -12.61 -7.46
CA ALA A 172 12.26 -12.08 -6.34
C ALA A 172 12.97 -10.94 -5.60
N HIS A 173 13.75 -10.14 -6.31
CA HIS A 173 14.40 -8.95 -5.73
C HIS A 173 13.65 -7.68 -6.05
#